data_b9a1cb42a8e4329dfc7fbfbcb412f8de
#
_entry.id   b9a1cb42a8e4329dfc7fbfbcb412f8de
#
_cell.length_a   1.000
_cell.length_b   1.000
_cell.length_c   1.000
_cell.angle_alpha   90.00
_cell.angle_beta   90.00
_cell.angle_gamma   90.00
#
_symmetry.space_group_name_H-M   'P 1'
#
loop_
_entity.id
_entity.type
_entity.pdbx_description
1 polymer ?
#
loop_
_entity_poly.entity_id
_entity_poly.type
_entity_poly.pdbx_seq_one_letter_code
_entity_poly.pdbx_strand_id
1 'polypeptide(L)'
;AWLCIAFSVVLTITTVALTRPMLVLMQTPEDILDGAVIYIGWIFASIPFIFLYNMVAGIMRALGDSKTPLYFLILTSVLNIGLDLLFIVPFKMGILGAALATDISQAISGVVSFAFLCRKFEVLHMQKGEWAVSKRACVRLMGIGVPMGLQCSITAIGSVIMQWAVNVLGSTAVAAVTAASKTMNLLTVPLESIGTAMATYAGQNLGAARMDRVRRGVAGALLIATVYSIASAVILHFADVAVMSLFLDTTTEVEIVAMGREYLFWNSVFFVPLGALIVWRYSIQGLGFSTLAMMAGVAEMIARTAVAIVLVPMLGYFGAELANPAAWIAACVFLYPAYIWTCRQLDNRLLAARLHMQNQAPDHEPAL
;
A
#
# COMPACT_ATOMS: atom_id res chain seq x y z
N ALA A 1 1.51 11.92 16.78
CA ALA A 1 2.70 11.36 17.44
C ALA A 1 2.34 10.27 18.45
N TRP A 2 1.54 10.55 19.52
CA TRP A 2 1.25 9.59 20.60
C TRP A 2 0.63 8.27 20.13
N LEU A 3 -0.32 8.30 19.19
CA LEU A 3 -0.89 7.08 18.59
C LEU A 3 0.19 6.25 17.86
N CYS A 4 1.05 6.89 17.09
CA CYS A 4 2.13 6.18 16.40
C CYS A 4 3.08 5.50 17.38
N ILE A 5 3.45 6.19 18.47
CA ILE A 5 4.29 5.62 19.52
C ILE A 5 3.58 4.43 20.18
N ALA A 6 2.33 4.60 20.61
CA ALA A 6 1.58 3.52 21.26
C ALA A 6 1.43 2.28 20.35
N PHE A 7 1.03 2.48 19.08
CA PHE A 7 0.90 1.38 18.13
C PHE A 7 2.24 0.72 17.80
N SER A 8 3.30 1.51 17.57
CA SER A 8 4.61 0.94 17.26
C SER A 8 5.14 0.10 18.40
N VAL A 9 5.03 0.58 19.66
CA VAL A 9 5.48 -0.18 20.85
C VAL A 9 4.68 -1.47 21.04
N VAL A 10 3.34 -1.39 20.96
CA VAL A 10 2.48 -2.57 21.10
C VAL A 10 2.77 -3.59 19.99
N LEU A 11 2.89 -3.14 18.73
CA LEU A 11 3.19 -4.03 17.62
C LEU A 11 4.59 -4.65 17.77
N THR A 12 5.60 -3.87 18.11
CA THR A 12 6.97 -4.39 18.32
C THR A 12 6.99 -5.48 19.39
N ILE A 13 6.44 -5.20 20.57
CA ILE A 13 6.41 -6.19 21.66
C ILE A 13 5.67 -7.45 21.23
N THR A 14 4.48 -7.29 20.62
CA THR A 14 3.65 -8.42 20.20
C THR A 14 4.33 -9.24 19.11
N THR A 15 4.86 -8.60 18.06
CA THR A 15 5.47 -9.32 16.93
C THR A 15 6.80 -9.98 17.31
N VAL A 16 7.65 -9.31 18.09
CA VAL A 16 8.91 -9.91 18.59
C VAL A 16 8.61 -11.11 19.49
N ALA A 17 7.66 -10.99 20.43
CA ALA A 17 7.28 -12.09 21.31
C ALA A 17 6.68 -13.29 20.55
N LEU A 18 5.94 -13.02 19.49
CA LEU A 18 5.27 -14.04 18.68
C LEU A 18 6.12 -14.57 17.50
N THR A 19 7.33 -14.04 17.26
CA THR A 19 8.17 -14.43 16.11
C THR A 19 8.40 -15.94 16.07
N ARG A 20 8.88 -16.55 17.15
CA ARG A 20 9.15 -17.99 17.20
C ARG A 20 7.88 -18.84 17.10
N PRO A 21 6.79 -18.58 17.86
CA PRO A 21 5.53 -19.29 17.69
C PRO A 21 4.96 -19.20 16.27
N MET A 22 5.05 -18.04 15.63
CA MET A 22 4.57 -17.85 14.24
C MET A 22 5.37 -18.70 13.25
N LEU A 23 6.70 -18.72 13.35
CA LEU A 23 7.56 -19.48 12.46
C LEU A 23 7.34 -21.00 12.64
N VAL A 24 7.15 -21.46 13.87
CA VAL A 24 6.80 -22.87 14.15
C VAL A 24 5.44 -23.22 13.57
N LEU A 25 4.43 -22.34 13.72
CA LEU A 25 3.11 -22.53 13.13
C LEU A 25 3.16 -22.58 11.58
N MET A 26 4.07 -21.83 10.98
CA MET A 26 4.32 -21.84 9.53
C MET A 26 5.13 -23.04 9.06
N GLN A 27 5.47 -23.97 9.97
CA GLN A 27 6.26 -25.17 9.67
C GLN A 27 7.63 -24.86 9.06
N THR A 28 8.29 -23.81 9.57
CA THR A 28 9.64 -23.46 9.14
C THR A 28 10.60 -24.62 9.52
N PRO A 29 11.44 -25.10 8.57
CA PRO A 29 12.40 -26.18 8.84
C PRO A 29 13.32 -25.86 10.01
N GLU A 30 13.63 -26.88 10.85
CA GLU A 30 14.40 -26.68 12.09
C GLU A 30 15.83 -26.17 11.87
N ASP A 31 16.44 -26.53 10.73
CA ASP A 31 17.80 -26.13 10.34
C ASP A 31 17.93 -24.62 10.09
N ILE A 32 16.86 -23.93 9.70
CA ILE A 32 16.83 -22.48 9.42
C ILE A 32 16.04 -21.69 10.47
N LEU A 33 15.32 -22.36 11.38
CA LEU A 33 14.36 -21.72 12.30
C LEU A 33 15.05 -20.67 13.19
N ASP A 34 16.17 -20.98 13.81
CA ASP A 34 16.85 -20.06 14.72
C ASP A 34 17.41 -18.84 13.95
N GLY A 35 17.93 -19.03 12.74
CA GLY A 35 18.34 -17.93 11.87
C GLY A 35 17.18 -17.03 11.45
N ALA A 36 16.04 -17.63 11.13
CA ALA A 36 14.82 -16.91 10.77
C ALA A 36 14.25 -16.14 11.97
N VAL A 37 14.27 -16.72 13.18
CA VAL A 37 13.85 -16.03 14.41
C VAL A 37 14.73 -14.80 14.70
N ILE A 38 16.04 -14.91 14.54
CA ILE A 38 16.98 -13.80 14.71
C ILE A 38 16.66 -12.71 13.68
N TYR A 39 16.61 -13.05 12.40
CA TYR A 39 16.39 -12.08 11.32
C TYR A 39 15.07 -11.32 11.47
N ILE A 40 13.97 -12.08 11.57
CA ILE A 40 12.62 -11.49 11.65
C ILE A 40 12.41 -10.76 12.98
N GLY A 41 13.00 -11.26 14.07
CA GLY A 41 12.94 -10.61 15.37
C GLY A 41 13.55 -9.21 15.36
N TRP A 42 14.71 -9.04 14.73
CA TRP A 42 15.34 -7.72 14.54
C TRP A 42 14.51 -6.84 13.61
N ILE A 43 14.04 -7.35 12.47
CA ILE A 43 13.14 -6.58 11.58
C ILE A 43 11.89 -6.09 12.33
N PHE A 44 11.30 -6.90 13.20
CA PHE A 44 10.19 -6.46 14.04
C PHE A 44 10.61 -5.45 15.12
N ALA A 45 11.84 -5.52 15.61
CA ALA A 45 12.37 -4.52 16.54
C ALA A 45 12.54 -3.14 15.88
N SER A 46 12.71 -3.07 14.56
CA SER A 46 12.80 -1.81 13.82
C SER A 46 11.45 -1.12 13.53
N ILE A 47 10.31 -1.75 13.84
CA ILE A 47 8.97 -1.20 13.62
C ILE A 47 8.83 0.26 14.11
N PRO A 48 9.32 0.69 15.30
CA PRO A 48 9.21 2.07 15.73
C PRO A 48 9.87 3.07 14.78
N PHE A 49 11.00 2.72 14.19
CA PHE A 49 11.72 3.57 13.24
C PHE A 49 11.00 3.62 11.87
N ILE A 50 10.45 2.48 11.43
CA ILE A 50 9.60 2.40 10.22
C ILE A 50 8.36 3.29 10.40
N PHE A 51 7.69 3.22 11.55
CA PHE A 51 6.55 4.07 11.87
C PHE A 51 6.94 5.55 11.89
N LEU A 52 8.07 5.88 12.52
CA LEU A 52 8.59 7.24 12.58
C LEU A 52 8.82 7.81 11.17
N TYR A 53 9.55 7.06 10.33
CA TYR A 53 9.81 7.48 8.95
C TYR A 53 8.52 7.66 8.15
N ASN A 54 7.59 6.69 8.18
CA ASN A 54 6.33 6.77 7.45
C ASN A 54 5.44 7.93 7.91
N MET A 55 5.40 8.21 9.22
CA MET A 55 4.70 9.36 9.77
C MET A 55 5.31 10.67 9.25
N VAL A 56 6.62 10.80 9.32
CA VAL A 56 7.34 12.00 8.84
C VAL A 56 7.14 12.20 7.35
N ALA A 57 7.31 11.13 6.56
CA ALA A 57 7.10 11.17 5.11
C ALA A 57 5.66 11.54 4.74
N GLY A 58 4.68 11.04 5.49
CA GLY A 58 3.26 11.38 5.34
C GLY A 58 2.99 12.85 5.63
N ILE A 59 3.55 13.39 6.72
CA ILE A 59 3.42 14.81 7.08
C ILE A 59 4.07 15.70 6.01
N MET A 60 5.29 15.39 5.57
CA MET A 60 5.98 16.16 4.51
C MET A 60 5.15 16.20 3.22
N ARG A 61 4.60 15.06 2.78
CA ARG A 61 3.71 15.01 1.60
C ARG A 61 2.44 15.84 1.81
N ALA A 62 1.84 15.80 3.00
CA ALA A 62 0.67 16.60 3.31
C ALA A 62 0.97 18.11 3.26
N LEU A 63 2.19 18.52 3.63
CA LEU A 63 2.67 19.89 3.55
C LEU A 63 3.16 20.30 2.14
N GLY A 64 3.03 19.41 1.14
CA GLY A 64 3.41 19.67 -0.25
C GLY A 64 4.84 19.32 -0.63
N ASP A 65 5.63 18.76 0.30
CA ASP A 65 7.00 18.33 0.04
C ASP A 65 7.05 16.80 -0.20
N SER A 66 6.96 16.39 -1.46
CA SER A 66 7.08 14.98 -1.85
C SER A 66 8.52 14.58 -2.24
N LYS A 67 9.42 15.55 -2.46
CA LYS A 67 10.80 15.27 -2.87
C LYS A 67 11.70 14.87 -1.70
N THR A 68 11.57 15.56 -0.58
CA THR A 68 12.41 15.30 0.60
C THR A 68 12.26 13.87 1.14
N PRO A 69 11.05 13.28 1.27
CA PRO A 69 10.91 11.87 1.65
C PRO A 69 11.62 10.91 0.70
N LEU A 70 11.63 11.20 -0.60
CA LEU A 70 12.35 10.40 -1.60
C LEU A 70 13.87 10.42 -1.36
N TYR A 71 14.44 11.58 -1.04
CA TYR A 71 15.87 11.67 -0.73
C TYR A 71 16.24 10.86 0.50
N PHE A 72 15.40 10.85 1.55
CA PHE A 72 15.61 10.01 2.71
C PHE A 72 15.48 8.52 2.38
N LEU A 73 14.56 8.14 1.50
CA LEU A 73 14.43 6.76 1.04
C LEU A 73 15.69 6.29 0.29
N ILE A 74 16.22 7.12 -0.61
CA ILE A 74 17.47 6.84 -1.33
C ILE A 74 18.63 6.71 -0.34
N LEU A 75 18.75 7.65 0.61
CA LEU A 75 19.78 7.62 1.65
C LEU A 75 19.70 6.32 2.46
N THR A 76 18.49 5.92 2.88
CA THR A 76 18.26 4.67 3.62
C THR A 76 18.72 3.46 2.82
N SER A 77 18.37 3.41 1.53
CA SER A 77 18.72 2.29 0.66
C SER A 77 20.24 2.18 0.45
N VAL A 78 20.91 3.30 0.17
CA VAL A 78 22.38 3.33 0.00
C VAL A 78 23.08 2.95 1.31
N LEU A 79 22.59 3.48 2.44
CA LEU A 79 23.15 3.17 3.75
C LEU A 79 22.96 1.69 4.10
N ASN A 80 21.79 1.11 3.81
CA ASN A 80 21.51 -0.29 4.02
C ASN A 80 22.46 -1.19 3.22
N ILE A 81 22.61 -0.93 1.91
CA ILE A 81 23.56 -1.69 1.07
C ILE A 81 25.00 -1.58 1.63
N GLY A 82 25.41 -0.38 2.01
CA GLY A 82 26.76 -0.17 2.58
C GLY A 82 26.98 -0.93 3.89
N LEU A 83 25.98 -0.91 4.79
CA LEU A 83 26.03 -1.65 6.05
C LEU A 83 25.94 -3.17 5.86
N ASP A 84 25.13 -3.65 4.90
CA ASP A 84 25.07 -5.06 4.53
C ASP A 84 26.45 -5.58 4.10
N LEU A 85 27.10 -4.86 3.18
CA LEU A 85 28.45 -5.21 2.72
C LEU A 85 29.46 -5.17 3.89
N LEU A 86 29.37 -4.18 4.76
CA LEU A 86 30.26 -4.04 5.91
C LEU A 86 30.07 -5.15 6.94
N PHE A 87 28.84 -5.50 7.29
CA PHE A 87 28.57 -6.48 8.35
C PHE A 87 28.71 -7.93 7.86
N ILE A 88 28.37 -8.20 6.59
CA ILE A 88 28.43 -9.55 6.04
C ILE A 88 29.87 -9.92 5.62
N VAL A 89 30.59 -9.03 4.91
CA VAL A 89 31.87 -9.38 4.30
C VAL A 89 33.03 -9.30 5.30
N PRO A 90 33.42 -8.14 5.88
CA PRO A 90 34.55 -8.08 6.82
C PRO A 90 34.21 -8.59 8.22
N PHE A 91 33.00 -8.29 8.74
CA PHE A 91 32.63 -8.69 10.10
C PHE A 91 32.06 -10.10 10.18
N LYS A 92 31.73 -10.72 9.05
CA LYS A 92 31.23 -12.11 8.95
C LYS A 92 30.02 -12.40 9.84
N MET A 93 29.15 -11.39 10.05
CA MET A 93 28.01 -11.50 10.96
C MET A 93 26.84 -12.31 10.35
N GLY A 94 26.92 -12.69 9.07
CA GLY A 94 25.89 -13.50 8.42
C GLY A 94 24.48 -12.86 8.49
N ILE A 95 23.49 -13.66 8.87
CA ILE A 95 22.06 -13.26 8.94
C ILE A 95 21.85 -12.09 9.93
N LEU A 96 22.55 -12.11 11.07
CA LEU A 96 22.46 -11.02 12.05
C LEU A 96 22.97 -9.70 11.48
N GLY A 97 24.03 -9.75 10.66
CA GLY A 97 24.58 -8.56 10.01
C GLY A 97 23.56 -7.90 9.06
N ALA A 98 22.86 -8.67 8.26
CA ALA A 98 21.81 -8.19 7.36
C ALA A 98 20.62 -7.57 8.13
N ALA A 99 20.19 -8.21 9.23
CA ALA A 99 19.13 -7.66 10.07
C ALA A 99 19.53 -6.31 10.69
N LEU A 100 20.72 -6.24 11.30
CA LEU A 100 21.24 -5.02 11.92
C LEU A 100 21.47 -3.89 10.89
N ALA A 101 21.93 -4.20 9.70
CA ALA A 101 22.09 -3.21 8.62
C ALA A 101 20.75 -2.56 8.27
N THR A 102 19.69 -3.37 8.18
CA THR A 102 18.34 -2.87 7.94
C THR A 102 17.85 -2.01 9.10
N ASP A 103 17.99 -2.46 10.34
CA ASP A 103 17.52 -1.74 11.53
C ASP A 103 18.23 -0.40 11.72
N ILE A 104 19.56 -0.39 11.57
CA ILE A 104 20.36 0.82 11.72
C ILE A 104 20.02 1.83 10.61
N SER A 105 19.88 1.39 9.35
CA SER A 105 19.53 2.28 8.26
C SER A 105 18.12 2.87 8.43
N GLN A 106 17.14 2.09 8.88
CA GLN A 106 15.80 2.57 9.22
C GLN A 106 15.81 3.55 10.41
N ALA A 107 16.59 3.24 11.46
CA ALA A 107 16.73 4.12 12.62
C ALA A 107 17.33 5.48 12.25
N ILE A 108 18.43 5.48 11.50
CA ILE A 108 19.08 6.70 11.01
C ILE A 108 18.10 7.49 10.14
N SER A 109 17.44 6.85 9.20
CA SER A 109 16.47 7.49 8.31
C SER A 109 15.30 8.11 9.09
N GLY A 110 14.71 7.35 10.02
CA GLY A 110 13.60 7.83 10.85
C GLY A 110 14.00 9.04 11.70
N VAL A 111 15.13 8.96 12.41
CA VAL A 111 15.59 10.04 13.29
C VAL A 111 16.03 11.27 12.50
N VAL A 112 16.80 11.09 11.42
CA VAL A 112 17.30 12.22 10.62
C VAL A 112 16.15 12.91 9.88
N SER A 113 15.21 12.15 9.31
CA SER A 113 14.03 12.73 8.66
C SER A 113 13.13 13.47 9.66
N PHE A 114 12.99 12.97 10.89
CA PHE A 114 12.24 13.65 11.95
C PHE A 114 12.94 14.95 12.39
N ALA A 115 14.23 14.92 12.61
CA ALA A 115 15.01 16.11 12.95
C ALA A 115 14.94 17.18 11.84
N PHE A 116 15.00 16.76 10.58
CA PHE A 116 14.82 17.64 9.44
C PHE A 116 13.41 18.24 9.38
N LEU A 117 12.36 17.43 9.59
CA LEU A 117 10.97 17.88 9.64
C LEU A 117 10.78 18.99 10.67
N CYS A 118 11.29 18.77 11.89
CA CYS A 118 11.20 19.75 12.98
C CYS A 118 11.94 21.05 12.69
N ARG A 119 13.05 21.00 11.93
CA ARG A 119 13.81 22.22 11.57
C ARG A 119 13.20 23.00 10.40
N LYS A 120 12.64 22.29 9.42
CA LYS A 120 12.16 22.90 8.17
C LYS A 120 10.78 23.52 8.29
N PHE A 121 9.90 22.95 9.10
CA PHE A 121 8.49 23.34 9.18
C PHE A 121 8.16 23.94 10.54
N GLU A 122 8.17 25.28 10.64
CA GLU A 122 7.84 26.03 11.87
C GLU A 122 6.44 25.70 12.40
N VAL A 123 5.48 25.42 11.49
CA VAL A 123 4.10 25.00 11.83
C VAL A 123 4.04 23.77 12.72
N LEU A 124 5.11 22.95 12.75
CA LEU A 124 5.18 21.74 13.58
C LEU A 124 5.88 21.97 14.92
N HIS A 125 6.31 23.19 15.23
CA HIS A 125 6.86 23.52 16.54
C HIS A 125 5.75 23.52 17.57
N MET A 126 5.71 22.45 18.37
CA MET A 126 4.69 22.26 19.40
C MET A 126 4.85 23.30 20.52
N GLN A 127 3.77 24.03 20.79
CA GLN A 127 3.71 24.97 21.90
C GLN A 127 3.37 24.26 23.22
N LYS A 128 3.67 24.92 24.36
CA LYS A 128 3.32 24.40 25.69
C LYS A 128 1.78 24.25 25.77
N GLY A 129 1.28 23.03 25.90
CA GLY A 129 -0.15 22.71 25.94
C GLY A 129 -0.64 21.84 24.75
N GLU A 130 0.06 21.83 23.63
CA GLU A 130 -0.29 20.98 22.47
C GLU A 130 0.11 19.51 22.62
N TRP A 131 0.84 19.19 23.67
CA TRP A 131 1.19 17.81 24.05
C TRP A 131 0.01 16.99 24.60
N ALA A 132 -1.11 17.66 24.90
CA ALA A 132 -2.28 16.99 25.42
C ALA A 132 -2.93 16.08 24.39
N VAL A 133 -3.28 14.86 24.81
CA VAL A 133 -3.97 13.88 23.97
C VAL A 133 -5.41 14.28 23.79
N SER A 134 -5.81 14.69 22.59
CA SER A 134 -7.21 14.96 22.27
C SER A 134 -7.93 13.67 21.88
N LYS A 135 -8.88 13.22 22.71
CA LYS A 135 -9.73 12.05 22.41
C LYS A 135 -10.43 12.17 21.04
N ARG A 136 -10.94 13.39 20.71
CA ARG A 136 -11.60 13.63 19.41
C ARG A 136 -10.65 13.42 18.23
N ALA A 137 -9.41 13.94 18.32
CA ALA A 137 -8.40 13.74 17.28
C ALA A 137 -8.00 12.26 17.16
N CYS A 138 -7.81 11.56 18.29
CA CYS A 138 -7.49 10.14 18.29
C CYS A 138 -8.60 9.31 17.62
N VAL A 139 -9.87 9.52 17.99
CA VAL A 139 -11.01 8.80 17.39
C VAL A 139 -11.10 9.08 15.87
N ARG A 140 -10.88 10.32 15.44
CA ARG A 140 -10.88 10.67 14.02
C ARG A 140 -9.75 9.98 13.25
N LEU A 141 -8.54 9.97 13.79
CA LEU A 141 -7.39 9.29 13.16
C LEU A 141 -7.58 7.77 13.12
N MET A 142 -8.09 7.18 14.21
CA MET A 142 -8.43 5.76 14.25
C MET A 142 -9.53 5.39 13.27
N GLY A 143 -10.54 6.25 13.10
CA GLY A 143 -11.62 6.05 12.12
C GLY A 143 -11.15 6.07 10.66
N ILE A 144 -9.94 6.61 10.40
CA ILE A 144 -9.30 6.56 9.08
C ILE A 144 -8.30 5.40 9.02
N GLY A 145 -7.42 5.29 10.02
CA GLY A 145 -6.30 4.35 10.01
C GLY A 145 -6.70 2.89 10.17
N VAL A 146 -7.65 2.59 11.07
CA VAL A 146 -8.09 1.21 11.30
C VAL A 146 -8.73 0.59 10.05
N PRO A 147 -9.68 1.25 9.36
CA PRO A 147 -10.21 0.71 8.11
C PRO A 147 -9.13 0.51 7.03
N MET A 148 -8.13 1.41 6.94
CA MET A 148 -7.01 1.24 6.00
C MET A 148 -6.16 0.01 6.34
N GLY A 149 -5.84 -0.20 7.61
CA GLY A 149 -5.11 -1.40 8.06
C GLY A 149 -5.90 -2.69 7.83
N LEU A 150 -7.19 -2.69 8.15
CA LEU A 150 -8.08 -3.84 7.90
C LEU A 150 -8.22 -4.14 6.41
N GLN A 151 -8.26 -3.14 5.55
CA GLN A 151 -8.26 -3.33 4.10
C GLN A 151 -7.08 -4.17 3.63
N CYS A 152 -5.86 -3.84 4.08
CA CYS A 152 -4.65 -4.61 3.73
C CYS A 152 -4.76 -6.06 4.21
N SER A 153 -5.25 -6.28 5.43
CA SER A 153 -5.47 -7.62 5.99
C SER A 153 -6.51 -8.42 5.20
N ILE A 154 -7.63 -7.80 4.84
CA ILE A 154 -8.71 -8.43 4.06
C ILE A 154 -8.20 -8.83 2.67
N THR A 155 -7.44 -7.95 2.01
CA THR A 155 -6.84 -8.26 0.70
C THR A 155 -5.85 -9.42 0.82
N ALA A 156 -5.03 -9.46 1.88
CA ALA A 156 -4.10 -10.56 2.15
C ALA A 156 -4.82 -11.88 2.39
N ILE A 157 -5.93 -11.89 3.15
CA ILE A 157 -6.76 -13.10 3.34
C ILE A 157 -7.27 -13.62 1.99
N GLY A 158 -7.75 -12.74 1.12
CA GLY A 158 -8.18 -13.11 -0.23
C GLY A 158 -7.06 -13.76 -1.05
N SER A 159 -5.82 -13.27 -0.91
CA SER A 159 -4.66 -13.85 -1.56
C SER A 159 -4.28 -15.22 -1.00
N VAL A 160 -4.41 -15.44 0.32
CA VAL A 160 -4.18 -16.74 0.97
C VAL A 160 -5.20 -17.78 0.50
N ILE A 161 -6.49 -17.40 0.41
CA ILE A 161 -7.54 -18.29 -0.11
C ILE A 161 -7.22 -18.69 -1.56
N MET A 162 -6.77 -17.76 -2.37
CA MET A 162 -6.38 -18.03 -3.76
C MET A 162 -5.15 -18.90 -3.84
N GLN A 163 -4.15 -18.67 -2.98
CA GLN A 163 -2.96 -19.53 -2.90
C GLN A 163 -3.33 -20.99 -2.56
N TRP A 164 -4.28 -21.18 -1.62
CA TRP A 164 -4.80 -22.49 -1.30
C TRP A 164 -5.42 -23.19 -2.52
N ALA A 165 -6.23 -22.47 -3.30
CA ALA A 165 -6.85 -23.02 -4.51
C ALA A 165 -5.80 -23.35 -5.59
N VAL A 166 -4.76 -22.54 -5.75
CA VAL A 166 -3.64 -22.83 -6.68
C VAL A 166 -2.82 -24.03 -6.22
N ASN A 167 -2.62 -24.21 -4.91
CA ASN A 167 -1.89 -25.36 -4.36
C ASN A 167 -2.54 -26.71 -4.74
N VAL A 168 -3.86 -26.74 -4.84
CA VAL A 168 -4.60 -27.95 -5.29
C VAL A 168 -4.31 -28.32 -6.75
N LEU A 169 -3.89 -27.35 -7.58
CA LEU A 169 -3.53 -27.58 -9.00
C LEU A 169 -2.12 -28.15 -9.19
N GLY A 170 -1.34 -28.27 -8.13
CA GLY A 170 -0.01 -28.88 -8.14
C GLY A 170 1.16 -27.89 -8.17
N SER A 171 2.37 -28.44 -8.01
CA SER A 171 3.59 -27.66 -7.85
C SER A 171 3.95 -26.80 -9.06
N THR A 172 3.69 -27.27 -10.28
CA THR A 172 3.92 -26.54 -11.53
C THR A 172 3.09 -25.26 -11.57
N ALA A 173 1.79 -25.34 -11.24
CA ALA A 173 0.90 -24.16 -11.16
C ALA A 173 1.35 -23.17 -10.08
N VAL A 174 1.75 -23.68 -8.91
CA VAL A 174 2.26 -22.83 -7.81
C VAL A 174 3.52 -22.09 -8.23
N ALA A 175 4.48 -22.75 -8.88
CA ALA A 175 5.70 -22.13 -9.36
C ALA A 175 5.41 -21.06 -10.42
N ALA A 176 4.54 -21.34 -11.39
CA ALA A 176 4.12 -20.43 -12.44
C ALA A 176 3.45 -19.17 -11.87
N VAL A 177 2.45 -19.32 -11.00
CA VAL A 177 1.75 -18.19 -10.35
C VAL A 177 2.70 -17.38 -9.48
N THR A 178 3.62 -18.03 -8.76
CA THR A 178 4.59 -17.35 -7.90
C THR A 178 5.54 -16.47 -8.71
N ALA A 179 6.11 -16.99 -9.79
CA ALA A 179 7.01 -16.22 -10.66
C ALA A 179 6.28 -15.07 -11.36
N ALA A 180 5.08 -15.35 -11.91
CA ALA A 180 4.25 -14.34 -12.53
C ALA A 180 3.82 -13.23 -11.53
N SER A 181 3.47 -13.59 -10.29
CA SER A 181 3.11 -12.64 -9.26
C SER A 181 4.24 -11.70 -8.88
N LYS A 182 5.49 -12.15 -8.87
CA LYS A 182 6.67 -11.28 -8.66
C LYS A 182 6.77 -10.21 -9.76
N THR A 183 6.56 -10.61 -11.01
CA THR A 183 6.50 -9.67 -12.15
C THR A 183 5.37 -8.67 -12.00
N MET A 184 4.17 -9.15 -11.67
CA MET A 184 2.98 -8.31 -11.45
C MET A 184 3.23 -7.27 -10.36
N ASN A 185 3.86 -7.65 -9.25
CA ASN A 185 4.18 -6.73 -8.16
C ASN A 185 5.07 -5.57 -8.63
N LEU A 186 6.10 -5.83 -9.45
CA LEU A 186 6.95 -4.77 -10.02
C LEU A 186 6.14 -3.77 -10.85
N LEU A 187 5.20 -4.26 -11.66
CA LEU A 187 4.37 -3.42 -12.53
C LEU A 187 3.23 -2.70 -11.76
N THR A 188 2.88 -3.18 -10.57
CA THR A 188 1.86 -2.54 -9.74
C THR A 188 2.42 -1.35 -8.95
N VAL A 189 3.72 -1.32 -8.61
CA VAL A 189 4.35 -0.24 -7.83
C VAL A 189 4.10 1.17 -8.39
N PRO A 190 4.21 1.45 -9.71
CA PRO A 190 3.89 2.78 -10.24
C PRO A 190 2.42 3.15 -10.09
N LEU A 191 1.49 2.20 -10.22
CA LEU A 191 0.06 2.44 -9.99
C LEU A 191 -0.22 2.80 -8.52
N GLU A 192 0.39 2.09 -7.55
CA GLU A 192 0.31 2.41 -6.13
C GLU A 192 0.89 3.81 -5.83
N SER A 193 1.92 4.21 -6.54
CA SER A 193 2.50 5.56 -6.43
C SER A 193 1.52 6.64 -6.91
N ILE A 194 0.80 6.39 -8.02
CA ILE A 194 -0.28 7.26 -8.50
C ILE A 194 -1.38 7.33 -7.43
N GLY A 195 -1.77 6.19 -6.86
CA GLY A 195 -2.75 6.12 -5.78
C GLY A 195 -2.36 6.99 -4.59
N THR A 196 -1.16 6.82 -4.07
CA THR A 196 -0.63 7.59 -2.93
C THR A 196 -0.61 9.10 -3.22
N ALA A 197 -0.21 9.49 -4.43
CA ALA A 197 -0.27 10.87 -4.89
C ALA A 197 -1.72 11.39 -4.90
N MET A 198 -2.67 10.58 -5.35
CA MET A 198 -4.09 10.95 -5.39
C MET A 198 -4.71 11.10 -4.00
N ALA A 199 -4.33 10.28 -3.03
CA ALA A 199 -4.78 10.45 -1.64
C ALA A 199 -4.34 11.83 -1.09
N THR A 200 -3.09 12.19 -1.31
CA THR A 200 -2.55 13.50 -0.89
C THR A 200 -3.24 14.66 -1.64
N TYR A 201 -3.35 14.54 -2.96
CA TYR A 201 -3.97 15.55 -3.81
C TYR A 201 -5.44 15.79 -3.46
N ALA A 202 -6.22 14.72 -3.27
CA ALA A 202 -7.63 14.80 -2.90
C ALA A 202 -7.79 15.46 -1.52
N GLY A 203 -6.99 15.07 -0.53
CA GLY A 203 -7.01 15.64 0.81
C GLY A 203 -6.67 17.14 0.84
N GLN A 204 -5.63 17.56 0.13
CA GLN A 204 -5.23 18.97 0.04
C GLN A 204 -6.32 19.83 -0.64
N ASN A 205 -6.87 19.37 -1.75
CA ASN A 205 -7.90 20.10 -2.47
C ASN A 205 -9.25 20.12 -1.73
N LEU A 206 -9.57 19.07 -0.96
CA LEU A 206 -10.72 19.08 -0.04
C LEU A 206 -10.51 20.12 1.06
N GLY A 207 -9.33 20.22 1.66
CA GLY A 207 -8.98 21.24 2.66
C GLY A 207 -9.11 22.65 2.12
N ALA A 208 -8.86 22.86 0.82
CA ALA A 208 -9.06 24.13 0.11
C ALA A 208 -10.51 24.33 -0.40
N ALA A 209 -11.45 23.44 -0.08
CA ALA A 209 -12.85 23.44 -0.56
C ALA A 209 -12.98 23.46 -2.11
N ARG A 210 -12.02 22.84 -2.83
CA ARG A 210 -11.93 22.81 -4.30
C ARG A 210 -12.23 21.43 -4.88
N MET A 211 -13.49 21.00 -4.75
CA MET A 211 -13.94 19.69 -5.30
C MET A 211 -13.86 19.63 -6.83
N ASP A 212 -13.91 20.76 -7.51
CA ASP A 212 -13.68 20.87 -8.95
C ASP A 212 -12.28 20.36 -9.34
N ARG A 213 -11.26 20.69 -8.53
CA ARG A 213 -9.88 20.19 -8.74
C ARG A 213 -9.77 18.71 -8.43
N VAL A 214 -10.42 18.23 -7.37
CA VAL A 214 -10.42 16.80 -7.05
C VAL A 214 -10.92 15.98 -8.24
N ARG A 215 -12.06 16.35 -8.83
CA ARG A 215 -12.64 15.64 -9.99
C ARG A 215 -11.71 15.66 -11.21
N ARG A 216 -11.14 16.83 -11.54
CA ARG A 216 -10.19 16.94 -12.65
C ARG A 216 -8.92 16.13 -12.40
N GLY A 217 -8.41 16.16 -11.17
CA GLY A 217 -7.25 15.36 -10.77
C GLY A 217 -7.50 13.86 -10.88
N VAL A 218 -8.66 13.38 -10.43
CA VAL A 218 -9.04 11.96 -10.58
C VAL A 218 -9.16 11.57 -12.06
N ALA A 219 -9.77 12.41 -12.90
CA ALA A 219 -9.84 12.15 -14.34
C ALA A 219 -8.44 12.10 -14.99
N GLY A 220 -7.54 13.03 -14.62
CA GLY A 220 -6.15 13.02 -15.09
C GLY A 220 -5.37 11.79 -14.61
N ALA A 221 -5.54 11.41 -13.35
CA ALA A 221 -4.90 10.23 -12.80
C ALA A 221 -5.41 8.92 -13.44
N LEU A 222 -6.71 8.84 -13.72
CA LEU A 222 -7.29 7.72 -14.49
C LEU A 222 -6.69 7.62 -15.90
N LEU A 223 -6.50 8.75 -16.59
CA LEU A 223 -5.85 8.77 -17.88
C LEU A 223 -4.41 8.27 -17.81
N ILE A 224 -3.61 8.78 -16.84
CA ILE A 224 -2.22 8.36 -16.64
C ILE A 224 -2.16 6.86 -16.30
N ALA A 225 -3.01 6.39 -15.37
CA ALA A 225 -3.08 4.99 -14.98
C ALA A 225 -3.49 4.09 -16.17
N THR A 226 -4.43 4.53 -16.99
CA THR A 226 -4.86 3.80 -18.21
C THR A 226 -3.73 3.70 -19.22
N VAL A 227 -3.06 4.82 -19.53
CA VAL A 227 -1.90 4.82 -20.46
C VAL A 227 -0.80 3.91 -19.95
N TYR A 228 -0.46 4.00 -18.66
CA TYR A 228 0.52 3.11 -18.04
C TYR A 228 0.10 1.64 -18.10
N SER A 229 -1.17 1.34 -17.80
CA SER A 229 -1.70 -0.03 -17.83
C SER A 229 -1.62 -0.64 -19.23
N ILE A 230 -1.99 0.13 -20.25
CA ILE A 230 -1.91 -0.31 -21.65
C ILE A 230 -0.44 -0.50 -22.06
N ALA A 231 0.44 0.44 -21.72
CA ALA A 231 1.86 0.31 -22.02
C ALA A 231 2.47 -0.93 -21.34
N SER A 232 2.14 -1.18 -20.08
CA SER A 232 2.59 -2.37 -19.35
C SER A 232 2.07 -3.66 -19.97
N ALA A 233 0.80 -3.71 -20.39
CA ALA A 233 0.23 -4.88 -21.05
C ALA A 233 0.92 -5.14 -22.41
N VAL A 234 1.19 -4.11 -23.20
CA VAL A 234 1.93 -4.21 -24.46
C VAL A 234 3.37 -4.71 -24.22
N ILE A 235 4.07 -4.14 -23.23
CA ILE A 235 5.43 -4.58 -22.89
C ILE A 235 5.42 -6.06 -22.48
N LEU A 236 4.48 -6.46 -21.60
CA LEU A 236 4.38 -7.85 -21.18
C LEU A 236 4.06 -8.80 -22.34
N HIS A 237 3.25 -8.37 -23.29
CA HIS A 237 2.91 -9.21 -24.45
C HIS A 237 4.14 -9.54 -25.32
N PHE A 238 5.08 -8.61 -25.46
CA PHE A 238 6.29 -8.82 -26.27
C PHE A 238 7.50 -9.28 -25.48
N ALA A 239 7.55 -9.03 -24.18
CA ALA A 239 8.70 -9.31 -23.32
C ALA A 239 8.42 -10.38 -22.24
N ASP A 240 7.31 -11.11 -22.33
CA ASP A 240 6.86 -12.07 -21.32
C ASP A 240 7.94 -13.13 -20.97
N VAL A 241 8.58 -13.74 -21.99
CA VAL A 241 9.66 -14.71 -21.80
C VAL A 241 10.88 -14.06 -21.13
N ALA A 242 11.28 -12.86 -21.59
CA ALA A 242 12.43 -12.15 -21.02
C ALA A 242 12.18 -11.76 -19.56
N VAL A 243 10.94 -11.41 -19.21
CA VAL A 243 10.57 -11.06 -17.83
C VAL A 243 10.49 -12.33 -16.95
N MET A 244 9.94 -13.42 -17.47
CA MET A 244 9.92 -14.69 -16.74
C MET A 244 11.32 -15.27 -16.52
N SER A 245 12.26 -15.05 -17.46
CA SER A 245 13.66 -15.50 -17.33
C SER A 245 14.41 -14.82 -16.17
N LEU A 246 13.89 -13.73 -15.60
CA LEU A 246 14.46 -13.12 -14.38
C LEU A 246 14.21 -13.99 -13.12
N PHE A 247 13.25 -14.90 -13.18
CA PHE A 247 12.79 -15.67 -12.02
C PHE A 247 12.86 -17.19 -12.22
N LEU A 248 12.91 -17.66 -13.48
CA LEU A 248 12.86 -19.09 -13.85
C LEU A 248 13.91 -19.37 -14.93
N ASP A 249 14.39 -20.61 -14.95
CA ASP A 249 15.18 -21.10 -16.07
C ASP A 249 14.26 -21.49 -17.23
N THR A 250 14.20 -20.63 -18.24
CA THR A 250 13.31 -20.78 -19.41
C THR A 250 13.67 -21.97 -20.31
N THR A 251 14.82 -22.59 -20.11
CA THR A 251 15.29 -23.75 -20.91
C THR A 251 14.86 -25.07 -20.28
N THR A 252 14.83 -25.18 -18.97
CA THR A 252 14.52 -26.41 -18.23
C THR A 252 13.07 -26.46 -17.74
N GLU A 253 12.44 -25.28 -17.50
CA GLU A 253 11.11 -25.15 -16.89
C GLU A 253 10.05 -24.67 -17.92
N VAL A 254 10.07 -25.22 -19.13
CA VAL A 254 9.24 -24.78 -20.27
C VAL A 254 7.74 -24.74 -19.94
N GLU A 255 7.22 -25.75 -19.24
CA GLU A 255 5.81 -25.80 -18.86
C GLU A 255 5.44 -24.72 -17.86
N ILE A 256 6.28 -24.48 -16.84
CA ILE A 256 6.08 -23.44 -15.82
C ILE A 256 6.08 -22.04 -16.49
N VAL A 257 7.01 -21.84 -17.43
CA VAL A 257 7.10 -20.57 -18.19
C VAL A 257 5.86 -20.37 -19.05
N ALA A 258 5.36 -21.41 -19.72
CA ALA A 258 4.15 -21.30 -20.54
C ALA A 258 2.93 -20.92 -19.70
N MET A 259 2.72 -21.61 -18.56
CA MET A 259 1.64 -21.26 -17.62
C MET A 259 1.79 -19.86 -17.04
N GLY A 260 3.02 -19.45 -16.66
CA GLY A 260 3.27 -18.12 -16.12
C GLY A 260 3.00 -17.01 -17.15
N ARG A 261 3.30 -17.24 -18.43
CA ARG A 261 2.99 -16.32 -19.55
C ARG A 261 1.48 -16.16 -19.73
N GLU A 262 0.71 -17.25 -19.68
CA GLU A 262 -0.74 -17.22 -19.77
C GLU A 262 -1.35 -16.43 -18.61
N TYR A 263 -0.88 -16.68 -17.39
CA TYR A 263 -1.28 -15.90 -16.21
C TYR A 263 -0.97 -14.40 -16.36
N LEU A 264 0.23 -14.04 -16.83
CA LEU A 264 0.61 -12.65 -17.08
C LEU A 264 -0.25 -12.01 -18.16
N PHE A 265 -0.56 -12.73 -19.22
CA PHE A 265 -1.41 -12.23 -20.30
C PHE A 265 -2.79 -11.85 -19.77
N TRP A 266 -3.51 -12.76 -19.12
CA TRP A 266 -4.85 -12.48 -18.61
C TRP A 266 -4.86 -11.39 -17.57
N ASN A 267 -3.91 -11.36 -16.67
CA ASN A 267 -3.82 -10.28 -15.68
C ASN A 267 -3.52 -8.92 -16.35
N SER A 268 -2.64 -8.88 -17.35
CA SER A 268 -2.28 -7.64 -18.04
C SER A 268 -3.44 -7.01 -18.82
N VAL A 269 -4.30 -7.81 -19.42
CA VAL A 269 -5.54 -7.35 -20.10
C VAL A 269 -6.43 -6.56 -19.13
N PHE A 270 -6.43 -6.92 -17.86
CA PHE A 270 -7.23 -6.27 -16.81
C PHE A 270 -6.46 -5.23 -15.97
N PHE A 271 -5.31 -4.78 -16.43
CA PHE A 271 -4.54 -3.72 -15.73
C PHE A 271 -5.27 -2.37 -15.73
N VAL A 272 -6.09 -2.06 -16.72
CA VAL A 272 -6.89 -0.83 -16.74
C VAL A 272 -7.88 -0.80 -15.58
N PRO A 273 -8.70 -1.83 -15.31
CA PRO A 273 -9.47 -1.94 -14.09
C PRO A 273 -8.65 -1.81 -12.81
N LEU A 274 -7.46 -2.42 -12.73
CA LEU A 274 -6.57 -2.27 -11.58
C LEU A 274 -6.16 -0.83 -11.36
N GLY A 275 -5.75 -0.12 -12.41
CA GLY A 275 -5.40 1.30 -12.33
C GLY A 275 -6.57 2.17 -11.86
N ALA A 276 -7.77 1.93 -12.39
CA ALA A 276 -8.98 2.64 -12.00
C ALA A 276 -9.36 2.40 -10.53
N LEU A 277 -9.31 1.13 -10.09
CA LEU A 277 -9.53 0.72 -8.70
C LEU A 277 -8.60 1.48 -7.76
N ILE A 278 -7.30 1.52 -8.05
CA ILE A 278 -6.28 2.19 -7.23
C ILE A 278 -6.59 3.69 -7.15
N VAL A 279 -6.83 4.36 -8.28
CA VAL A 279 -7.12 5.80 -8.31
C VAL A 279 -8.37 6.14 -7.51
N TRP A 280 -9.49 5.43 -7.68
CA TRP A 280 -10.71 5.69 -6.91
C TRP A 280 -10.54 5.38 -5.43
N ARG A 281 -9.94 4.25 -5.09
CA ARG A 281 -9.71 3.82 -3.70
C ARG A 281 -8.93 4.87 -2.92
N TYR A 282 -7.76 5.25 -3.41
CA TYR A 282 -6.91 6.22 -2.74
C TYR A 282 -7.51 7.63 -2.72
N SER A 283 -8.26 8.02 -3.75
CA SER A 283 -9.00 9.28 -3.75
C SER A 283 -10.08 9.32 -2.68
N ILE A 284 -10.87 8.24 -2.52
CA ILE A 284 -11.89 8.11 -1.47
C ILE A 284 -11.23 8.14 -0.07
N GLN A 285 -10.09 7.48 0.10
CA GLN A 285 -9.30 7.54 1.34
C GLN A 285 -8.83 8.96 1.64
N GLY A 286 -8.26 9.64 0.66
CA GLY A 286 -7.81 11.04 0.78
C GLY A 286 -8.93 12.02 1.12
N LEU A 287 -10.16 11.73 0.68
CA LEU A 287 -11.37 12.46 1.04
C LEU A 287 -11.92 12.13 2.44
N GLY A 288 -11.29 11.20 3.17
CA GLY A 288 -11.63 10.83 4.55
C GLY A 288 -12.67 9.72 4.69
N PHE A 289 -13.01 8.99 3.63
CA PHE A 289 -13.98 7.88 3.65
C PHE A 289 -13.31 6.51 3.58
N SER A 290 -12.33 6.26 4.45
CA SER A 290 -11.53 5.03 4.46
C SER A 290 -12.36 3.75 4.61
N THR A 291 -13.50 3.80 5.29
CA THR A 291 -14.42 2.67 5.43
C THR A 291 -14.96 2.21 4.06
N LEU A 292 -15.29 3.13 3.15
CA LEU A 292 -15.73 2.76 1.79
C LEU A 292 -14.60 2.10 1.01
N ALA A 293 -13.38 2.60 1.15
CA ALA A 293 -12.20 1.97 0.53
C ALA A 293 -11.94 0.56 1.09
N MET A 294 -12.13 0.35 2.40
CA MET A 294 -12.06 -0.98 3.03
C MET A 294 -13.12 -1.93 2.46
N MET A 295 -14.35 -1.47 2.26
CA MET A 295 -15.42 -2.31 1.70
C MET A 295 -15.11 -2.77 0.26
N ALA A 296 -14.34 -2.00 -0.51
CA ALA A 296 -13.82 -2.47 -1.79
C ALA A 296 -12.87 -3.67 -1.63
N GLY A 297 -12.02 -3.67 -0.58
CA GLY A 297 -11.20 -4.84 -0.23
C GLY A 297 -12.05 -6.08 0.12
N VAL A 298 -13.18 -5.89 0.79
CA VAL A 298 -14.15 -6.98 1.04
C VAL A 298 -14.72 -7.51 -0.27
N ALA A 299 -15.09 -6.62 -1.21
CA ALA A 299 -15.59 -7.04 -2.53
C ALA A 299 -14.53 -7.85 -3.31
N GLU A 300 -13.26 -7.42 -3.26
CA GLU A 300 -12.14 -8.20 -3.85
C GLU A 300 -12.01 -9.59 -3.21
N MET A 301 -12.04 -9.65 -1.88
CA MET A 301 -11.93 -10.93 -1.15
C MET A 301 -13.09 -11.87 -1.51
N ILE A 302 -14.32 -11.36 -1.55
CA ILE A 302 -15.49 -12.15 -1.94
C ILE A 302 -15.32 -12.67 -3.38
N ALA A 303 -14.91 -11.82 -4.32
CA ALA A 303 -14.70 -12.21 -5.71
C ALA A 303 -13.60 -13.30 -5.84
N ARG A 304 -12.45 -13.13 -5.17
CA ARG A 304 -11.40 -14.16 -5.14
C ARG A 304 -11.86 -15.46 -4.53
N THR A 305 -12.63 -15.40 -3.44
CA THR A 305 -13.19 -16.58 -2.79
C THR A 305 -14.17 -17.32 -3.71
N ALA A 306 -15.05 -16.57 -4.41
CA ALA A 306 -15.96 -17.15 -5.37
C ALA A 306 -15.22 -17.83 -6.53
N VAL A 307 -14.19 -17.19 -7.07
CA VAL A 307 -13.34 -17.79 -8.11
C VAL A 307 -12.63 -19.04 -7.59
N ALA A 308 -12.04 -18.99 -6.40
CA ALA A 308 -11.33 -20.12 -5.79
C ALA A 308 -12.24 -21.34 -5.59
N ILE A 309 -13.49 -21.12 -5.16
CA ILE A 309 -14.44 -22.20 -4.85
C ILE A 309 -15.19 -22.69 -6.08
N VAL A 310 -15.48 -21.82 -7.05
CA VAL A 310 -16.35 -22.15 -8.20
C VAL A 310 -15.53 -22.31 -9.47
N LEU A 311 -14.73 -21.30 -9.85
CA LEU A 311 -14.08 -21.32 -11.17
C LEU A 311 -12.83 -22.22 -11.19
N VAL A 312 -12.06 -22.26 -10.11
CA VAL A 312 -10.87 -23.12 -10.10
C VAL A 312 -11.23 -24.61 -10.19
N PRO A 313 -12.22 -25.16 -9.48
CA PRO A 313 -12.63 -26.54 -9.68
C PRO A 313 -13.22 -26.84 -11.06
N MET A 314 -13.85 -25.85 -11.72
CA MET A 314 -14.49 -26.03 -13.03
C MET A 314 -13.52 -25.88 -14.21
N LEU A 315 -12.59 -24.93 -14.12
CA LEU A 315 -11.75 -24.47 -15.22
C LEU A 315 -10.25 -24.75 -14.98
N GLY A 316 -9.90 -25.33 -13.82
CA GLY A 316 -8.51 -25.59 -13.47
C GLY A 316 -7.68 -24.32 -13.38
N TYR A 317 -6.51 -24.35 -14.01
CA TYR A 317 -5.55 -23.25 -13.97
C TYR A 317 -6.11 -21.92 -14.55
N PHE A 318 -6.90 -22.01 -15.63
CA PHE A 318 -7.56 -20.86 -16.21
C PHE A 318 -8.49 -20.15 -15.20
N GLY A 319 -9.16 -20.89 -14.33
CA GLY A 319 -9.92 -20.33 -13.22
C GLY A 319 -9.03 -19.49 -12.28
N ALA A 320 -7.83 -19.97 -11.99
CA ALA A 320 -6.88 -19.24 -11.15
C ALA A 320 -6.38 -17.94 -11.78
N GLU A 321 -6.20 -17.90 -13.10
CA GLU A 321 -5.79 -16.70 -13.85
C GLU A 321 -6.81 -15.58 -13.77
N LEU A 322 -8.10 -15.92 -13.69
CA LEU A 322 -9.20 -14.97 -13.61
C LEU A 322 -9.43 -14.39 -12.20
N ALA A 323 -8.72 -14.86 -11.18
CA ALA A 323 -8.96 -14.45 -9.80
C ALA A 323 -8.69 -12.97 -9.54
N ASN A 324 -7.57 -12.45 -10.01
CA ASN A 324 -7.26 -11.02 -9.89
C ASN A 324 -8.16 -10.16 -10.79
N PRO A 325 -8.36 -10.47 -12.08
CA PRO A 325 -9.33 -9.79 -12.94
C PRO A 325 -10.71 -9.65 -12.31
N ALA A 326 -11.26 -10.74 -11.79
CA ALA A 326 -12.58 -10.74 -11.14
C ALA A 326 -12.61 -9.83 -9.90
N ALA A 327 -11.56 -9.89 -9.07
CA ALA A 327 -11.44 -9.04 -7.89
C ALA A 327 -11.37 -7.55 -8.26
N TRP A 328 -10.58 -7.19 -9.27
CA TRP A 328 -10.44 -5.80 -9.71
C TRP A 328 -11.74 -5.24 -10.30
N ILE A 329 -12.46 -6.05 -11.08
CA ILE A 329 -13.78 -5.67 -11.62
C ILE A 329 -14.77 -5.48 -10.47
N ALA A 330 -14.86 -6.43 -9.54
CA ALA A 330 -15.77 -6.34 -8.40
C ALA A 330 -15.51 -5.08 -7.55
N ALA A 331 -14.23 -4.76 -7.31
CA ALA A 331 -13.86 -3.53 -6.61
C ALA A 331 -14.22 -2.27 -7.41
N CYS A 332 -14.02 -2.25 -8.73
CA CYS A 332 -14.40 -1.12 -9.58
C CYS A 332 -15.91 -0.88 -9.58
N VAL A 333 -16.71 -1.94 -9.66
CA VAL A 333 -18.19 -1.88 -9.59
C VAL A 333 -18.66 -1.25 -8.28
N PHE A 334 -17.95 -1.50 -7.18
CA PHE A 334 -18.25 -0.89 -5.89
C PHE A 334 -17.69 0.55 -5.78
N LEU A 335 -16.42 0.77 -6.18
CA LEU A 335 -15.71 2.03 -5.96
C LEU A 335 -16.23 3.18 -6.82
N TYR A 336 -16.66 2.93 -8.05
CA TYR A 336 -17.15 3.98 -8.92
C TYR A 336 -18.39 4.68 -8.35
N PRO A 337 -19.49 3.98 -7.99
CA PRO A 337 -20.63 4.62 -7.33
C PRO A 337 -20.27 5.21 -5.97
N ALA A 338 -19.39 4.56 -5.19
CA ALA A 338 -18.91 5.08 -3.91
C ALA A 338 -18.17 6.41 -4.06
N TYR A 339 -17.35 6.56 -5.12
CA TYR A 339 -16.67 7.81 -5.43
C TYR A 339 -17.65 8.93 -5.79
N ILE A 340 -18.63 8.65 -6.65
CA ILE A 340 -19.68 9.62 -7.02
C ILE A 340 -20.46 10.08 -5.78
N TRP A 341 -20.86 9.13 -4.95
CA TRP A 341 -21.58 9.42 -3.71
C TRP A 341 -20.75 10.29 -2.76
N THR A 342 -19.47 9.95 -2.57
CA THR A 342 -18.54 10.71 -1.75
C THR A 342 -18.41 12.15 -2.23
N CYS A 343 -18.25 12.35 -3.54
CA CYS A 343 -18.17 13.70 -4.13
C CYS A 343 -19.44 14.50 -3.90
N ARG A 344 -20.63 13.90 -4.13
CA ARG A 344 -21.91 14.57 -3.89
C ARG A 344 -22.11 14.95 -2.43
N GLN A 345 -21.78 14.06 -1.51
CA GLN A 345 -21.90 14.30 -0.08
C GLN A 345 -21.01 15.46 0.38
N LEU A 346 -19.78 15.54 -0.14
CA LEU A 346 -18.86 16.62 0.17
C LEU A 346 -19.28 17.94 -0.43
N ASP A 347 -19.79 17.97 -1.66
CA ASP A 347 -20.36 19.20 -2.26
C ASP A 347 -21.49 19.75 -1.42
N ASN A 348 -22.43 18.91 -0.99
CA ASN A 348 -23.55 19.31 -0.15
C ASN A 348 -23.09 19.88 1.19
N ARG A 349 -22.08 19.26 1.83
CA ARG A 349 -21.49 19.76 3.08
C ARG A 349 -20.82 21.12 2.90
N LEU A 350 -20.07 21.30 1.83
CA LEU A 350 -19.38 22.56 1.52
C LEU A 350 -20.38 23.67 1.19
N LEU A 351 -21.46 23.36 0.46
CA LEU A 351 -22.54 24.29 0.17
C LEU A 351 -23.25 24.73 1.46
N ALA A 352 -23.62 23.78 2.33
CA ALA A 352 -24.24 24.09 3.61
C ALA A 352 -23.37 24.99 4.49
N ALA A 353 -22.05 24.69 4.54
CA ALA A 353 -21.09 25.52 5.29
C ALA A 353 -21.00 26.95 4.74
N ARG A 354 -21.02 27.15 3.41
CA ARG A 354 -21.01 28.47 2.77
C ARG A 354 -22.29 29.27 3.08
N LEU A 355 -23.45 28.64 3.01
CA LEU A 355 -24.74 29.27 3.31
C LEU A 355 -24.81 29.70 4.80
N HIS A 356 -24.29 28.88 5.71
CA HIS A 356 -24.20 29.23 7.12
C HIS A 356 -23.30 30.45 7.37
N MET A 357 -22.16 30.56 6.69
CA MET A 357 -21.27 31.70 6.80
C MET A 357 -21.90 32.98 6.22
N GLN A 358 -22.62 32.88 5.10
CA GLN A 358 -23.33 34.01 4.51
C GLN A 358 -24.45 34.54 5.42
N ASN A 359 -25.20 33.68 6.07
CA ASN A 359 -26.29 34.05 6.97
C ASN A 359 -25.79 34.60 8.33
N GLN A 360 -24.50 34.45 8.66
CA GLN A 360 -23.88 35.01 9.87
C GLN A 360 -23.06 36.30 9.60
N ALA A 361 -22.89 36.67 8.34
CA ALA A 361 -22.29 37.95 8.01
C ALA A 361 -23.30 39.06 8.39
N PRO A 362 -22.95 40.05 9.27
CA PRO A 362 -23.84 41.15 9.58
C PRO A 362 -24.08 41.93 8.28
N ASP A 363 -25.35 42.28 8.05
CA ASP A 363 -25.73 43.25 7.01
C ASP A 363 -24.96 44.55 7.26
N HIS A 364 -23.85 44.73 6.57
CA HIS A 364 -23.27 46.03 6.44
C HIS A 364 -24.21 46.83 5.54
N GLU A 365 -25.16 47.55 6.14
CA GLU A 365 -25.83 48.69 5.50
C GLU A 365 -24.77 49.54 4.82
N PRO A 366 -24.91 49.87 3.54
CA PRO A 366 -24.09 50.90 2.93
C PRO A 366 -24.39 52.21 3.66
N ALA A 367 -23.44 52.73 4.44
CA ALA A 367 -23.49 54.09 4.96
C ALA A 367 -23.60 55.04 3.78
N LEU A 368 -24.75 55.73 3.71
CA LEU A 368 -25.07 56.84 2.80
C LEU A 368 -24.09 57.98 2.96
#